data_3bb8e03876d05a023d1413a3cfee2e77
#
_entry.id   3bb8e03876d05a023d1413a3cfee2e77
#
_cell.length_a   1.000
_cell.length_b   1.000
_cell.length_c   1.000
_cell.angle_alpha   90.00
_cell.angle_beta   90.00
_cell.angle_gamma   90.00
#
_symmetry.space_group_name_H-M   'P 1'
#
loop_
_entity.id
_entity.type
_entity.pdbx_description
1 polymer ?
#
loop_
_entity_poly.entity_id
_entity_poly.type
_entity_poly.pdbx_seq_one_letter_code
_entity_poly.pdbx_strand_id
1 'polypeptide(L)'
;MPSSAIRGRFAALALATSLLVGCSSAPSHARTELSVVEERKAAPDFSLRDANGATLRLSDFKGRVVLLNFWATWCGPCKIEIPWFIEFENTYKNRGFAVLGVSMEDDGWRAVKPYLREKAVNYRVVLGDGPVARMYGGVESLPTTFLIDREGRIAAEHVGLAGKSTYEDQILGLLNSGKQAGAP
;
A
#
# COMPACT_ATOMS: atom_id res chain seq x y z
N MET A 1 30.82 -70.40 -46.70
CA MET A 1 30.57 -70.33 -48.19
C MET A 1 29.45 -69.33 -48.39
N PRO A 2 29.45 -68.61 -49.46
CA PRO A 2 30.27 -67.45 -49.70
C PRO A 2 29.42 -66.19 -49.94
N SER A 3 30.15 -65.09 -49.98
CA SER A 3 30.11 -64.11 -51.08
C SER A 3 28.99 -63.07 -51.10
N SER A 4 29.17 -61.92 -51.28
CA SER A 4 29.91 -60.93 -52.04
C SER A 4 29.29 -59.58 -51.86
N ALA A 5 30.01 -58.61 -51.51
CA ALA A 5 30.44 -57.42 -52.23
C ALA A 5 29.34 -56.64 -53.04
N ILE A 6 29.32 -55.35 -52.88
CA ILE A 6 29.57 -54.31 -53.89
C ILE A 6 29.19 -52.95 -53.32
N ARG A 7 30.11 -52.10 -53.09
CA ARG A 7 30.45 -50.78 -53.56
C ARG A 7 29.31 -49.89 -54.05
N GLY A 8 29.24 -48.70 -53.50
CA GLY A 8 28.58 -47.57 -54.08
C GLY A 8 28.84 -46.26 -53.30
N ARG A 9 29.87 -45.57 -53.74
CA ARG A 9 30.21 -44.17 -53.33
C ARG A 9 29.14 -43.25 -53.94
N PHE A 10 28.70 -42.30 -53.20
CA PHE A 10 28.52 -40.91 -53.72
C PHE A 10 28.41 -39.94 -52.53
N ALA A 11 29.30 -38.94 -52.59
CA ALA A 11 29.32 -37.78 -51.73
C ALA A 11 28.19 -36.80 -52.13
N ALA A 12 27.58 -36.25 -51.15
CA ALA A 12 26.87 -34.96 -51.35
C ALA A 12 27.00 -34.14 -50.06
N LEU A 13 27.82 -33.11 -50.20
CA LEU A 13 28.08 -32.06 -49.25
C LEU A 13 26.85 -31.10 -49.29
N ALA A 14 26.11 -31.01 -48.18
CA ALA A 14 25.10 -29.98 -47.99
C ALA A 14 25.47 -29.13 -46.78
N LEU A 15 25.96 -27.92 -47.04
CA LEU A 15 26.12 -26.86 -46.06
C LEU A 15 24.71 -26.43 -45.58
N ALA A 16 24.41 -26.71 -44.30
CA ALA A 16 23.27 -26.09 -43.66
C ALA A 16 23.79 -24.95 -42.76
N THR A 17 23.60 -23.74 -43.24
CA THR A 17 23.78 -22.49 -42.49
C THR A 17 22.73 -22.39 -41.40
N SER A 18 23.11 -22.65 -40.15
CA SER A 18 22.26 -22.41 -38.97
C SER A 18 22.21 -20.92 -38.66
N LEU A 19 21.09 -20.28 -38.96
CA LEU A 19 20.72 -18.95 -38.44
C LEU A 19 20.43 -19.12 -36.94
N LEU A 20 21.33 -18.65 -36.10
CA LEU A 20 21.09 -18.42 -34.68
C LEU A 20 20.18 -17.19 -34.54
N VAL A 21 18.88 -17.43 -34.38
CA VAL A 21 17.95 -16.41 -33.90
C VAL A 21 18.21 -16.25 -32.41
N GLY A 22 18.93 -15.19 -32.04
CA GLY A 22 19.13 -14.78 -30.66
C GLY A 22 17.81 -14.26 -30.10
N CYS A 23 17.10 -15.09 -29.30
CA CYS A 23 16.06 -14.62 -28.40
C CYS A 23 16.69 -13.77 -27.30
N SER A 24 16.63 -12.43 -27.47
CA SER A 24 16.88 -11.48 -26.38
C SER A 24 15.76 -11.61 -25.37
N SER A 25 15.98 -12.38 -24.31
CA SER A 25 15.11 -12.39 -23.14
C SER A 25 15.30 -11.08 -22.39
N ALA A 26 14.45 -10.11 -22.62
CA ALA A 26 14.36 -8.91 -21.76
C ALA A 26 13.91 -9.35 -20.36
N PRO A 27 14.51 -8.82 -19.28
CA PRO A 27 14.14 -9.20 -17.92
C PRO A 27 12.70 -8.83 -17.63
N SER A 28 11.85 -9.83 -17.34
CA SER A 28 10.42 -9.71 -17.06
C SER A 28 10.09 -9.01 -15.72
N HIS A 29 11.09 -8.68 -14.91
CA HIS A 29 10.88 -8.10 -13.59
C HIS A 29 10.36 -6.65 -13.60
N ALA A 30 10.75 -5.83 -14.60
CA ALA A 30 10.30 -4.44 -14.69
C ALA A 30 8.79 -4.31 -15.05
N ARG A 31 8.25 -5.28 -15.79
CA ARG A 31 6.83 -5.28 -16.16
C ARG A 31 5.91 -5.67 -15.00
N THR A 32 6.37 -6.55 -14.11
CA THR A 32 5.57 -7.03 -12.97
C THR A 32 5.38 -5.94 -11.91
N GLU A 33 6.40 -5.12 -11.63
CA GLU A 33 6.27 -4.02 -10.66
C GLU A 33 5.37 -2.88 -11.17
N LEU A 34 5.45 -2.54 -12.44
CA LEU A 34 4.57 -1.52 -13.04
C LEU A 34 3.10 -1.96 -13.06
N SER A 35 2.79 -3.22 -13.33
CA SER A 35 1.42 -3.73 -13.30
C SER A 35 0.82 -3.73 -11.89
N VAL A 36 1.60 -4.08 -10.87
CA VAL A 36 1.14 -4.08 -9.47
C VAL A 36 0.77 -2.69 -8.98
N VAL A 37 1.43 -1.63 -9.48
CA VAL A 37 1.12 -0.25 -9.12
C VAL A 37 -0.12 0.26 -9.86
N GLU A 38 -0.33 -0.16 -11.11
CA GLU A 38 -1.46 0.28 -11.94
C GLU A 38 -2.80 -0.36 -11.53
N GLU A 39 -2.78 -1.54 -10.90
CA GLU A 39 -3.97 -2.25 -10.42
C GLU A 39 -4.50 -1.75 -9.06
N ARG A 40 -3.78 -0.88 -8.34
CA ARG A 40 -4.24 -0.35 -7.05
C ARG A 40 -5.46 0.55 -7.25
N LYS A 41 -6.52 0.28 -6.48
CA LYS A 41 -7.74 1.10 -6.49
C LYS A 41 -7.49 2.47 -5.86
N ALA A 42 -8.08 3.51 -6.43
CA ALA A 42 -8.10 4.82 -5.79
C ALA A 42 -8.80 4.73 -4.42
N ALA A 43 -8.20 5.33 -3.40
CA ALA A 43 -8.85 5.49 -2.11
C ALA A 43 -10.00 6.48 -2.27
N PRO A 44 -11.22 6.13 -1.81
CA PRO A 44 -12.36 7.03 -1.83
C PRO A 44 -12.06 8.33 -1.10
N ASP A 45 -12.29 9.48 -1.73
CA ASP A 45 -12.16 10.77 -1.06
C ASP A 45 -13.37 11.03 -0.16
N PHE A 46 -13.13 11.68 0.95
CA PHE A 46 -14.16 12.12 1.89
C PHE A 46 -13.86 13.51 2.41
N SER A 47 -14.87 14.13 3.01
CA SER A 47 -14.77 15.46 3.60
C SER A 47 -15.43 15.44 4.98
N LEU A 48 -14.64 15.43 6.04
CA LEU A 48 -15.09 15.32 7.43
C LEU A 48 -14.50 16.46 8.27
N ARG A 49 -15.10 16.71 9.45
CA ARG A 49 -14.61 17.74 10.37
C ARG A 49 -13.63 17.15 11.39
N ASP A 50 -12.52 17.85 11.61
CA ASP A 50 -11.57 17.49 12.66
C ASP A 50 -11.99 18.02 14.05
N ALA A 51 -11.17 17.74 15.07
CA ALA A 51 -11.40 18.14 16.46
C ALA A 51 -11.55 19.66 16.68
N ASN A 52 -11.04 20.46 15.76
CA ASN A 52 -11.11 21.92 15.79
C ASN A 52 -12.25 22.48 14.92
N GLY A 53 -13.05 21.60 14.30
CA GLY A 53 -14.12 21.97 13.39
C GLY A 53 -13.68 22.33 11.97
N ALA A 54 -12.38 22.22 11.67
CA ALA A 54 -11.87 22.42 10.32
C ALA A 54 -12.24 21.24 9.41
N THR A 55 -12.59 21.54 8.17
CA THR A 55 -12.83 20.50 7.15
C THR A 55 -11.50 19.88 6.75
N LEU A 56 -11.48 18.54 6.70
CA LEU A 56 -10.35 17.75 6.27
C LEU A 56 -10.82 16.76 5.21
N ARG A 57 -10.09 16.68 4.10
CA ARG A 57 -10.30 15.72 3.01
C ARG A 57 -9.13 14.79 2.90
N LEU A 58 -9.36 13.55 2.47
CA LEU A 58 -8.24 12.65 2.16
C LEU A 58 -7.36 13.23 1.05
N SER A 59 -7.96 13.89 0.05
CA SER A 59 -7.24 14.56 -1.03
C SER A 59 -6.27 15.66 -0.59
N ASP A 60 -6.41 16.21 0.62
CA ASP A 60 -5.46 17.17 1.20
C ASP A 60 -4.08 16.55 1.49
N PHE A 61 -4.00 15.21 1.48
CA PHE A 61 -2.78 14.43 1.72
C PHE A 61 -2.11 13.92 0.44
N LYS A 62 -2.56 14.33 -0.75
CA LYS A 62 -1.90 13.94 -2.02
C LYS A 62 -0.40 14.23 -1.98
N GLY A 63 0.40 13.31 -2.55
CA GLY A 63 1.85 13.37 -2.51
C GLY A 63 2.48 12.79 -1.23
N ARG A 64 1.65 12.37 -0.26
CA ARG A 64 2.08 11.72 0.96
C ARG A 64 1.64 10.25 0.98
N VAL A 65 2.42 9.42 1.65
CA VAL A 65 1.96 8.10 2.09
C VAL A 65 1.06 8.30 3.30
N VAL A 66 -0.15 7.75 3.27
CA VAL A 66 -1.13 7.92 4.35
C VAL A 66 -1.44 6.58 5.00
N LEU A 67 -1.36 6.52 6.34
CA LEU A 67 -1.95 5.48 7.14
C LEU A 67 -3.32 5.97 7.60
N LEU A 68 -4.38 5.47 6.96
CA LEU A 68 -5.77 5.78 7.29
C LEU A 68 -6.32 4.68 8.21
N ASN A 69 -6.62 5.03 9.46
CA ASN A 69 -7.07 4.07 10.47
C ASN A 69 -8.48 4.36 10.95
N PHE A 70 -9.37 3.38 10.84
CA PHE A 70 -10.70 3.38 11.44
C PHE A 70 -10.61 2.77 12.84
N TRP A 71 -11.05 3.52 13.86
CA TRP A 71 -10.86 3.15 15.27
C TRP A 71 -11.95 3.72 16.18
N ALA A 72 -11.97 3.30 17.45
CA ALA A 72 -12.83 3.89 18.48
C ALA A 72 -12.15 3.85 19.87
N THR A 73 -12.60 4.68 20.80
CA THR A 73 -12.01 4.75 22.16
C THR A 73 -12.24 3.49 22.99
N TRP A 74 -13.30 2.75 22.72
CA TRP A 74 -13.62 1.48 23.39
C TRP A 74 -12.95 0.25 22.73
N CYS A 75 -12.36 0.40 21.56
CA CYS A 75 -11.74 -0.70 20.82
C CYS A 75 -10.40 -1.09 21.46
N GLY A 76 -10.34 -2.28 22.06
CA GLY A 76 -9.14 -2.81 22.74
C GLY A 76 -7.92 -2.91 21.81
N PRO A 77 -8.00 -3.60 20.65
CA PRO A 77 -6.89 -3.71 19.70
C PRO A 77 -6.44 -2.35 19.17
N CYS A 78 -7.35 -1.39 18.96
CA CYS A 78 -6.99 -0.04 18.51
C CYS A 78 -6.05 0.67 19.50
N LYS A 79 -6.27 0.45 20.81
CA LYS A 79 -5.41 1.02 21.87
C LYS A 79 -3.97 0.50 21.83
N ILE A 80 -3.75 -0.67 21.23
CA ILE A 80 -2.41 -1.23 21.04
C ILE A 80 -1.70 -0.54 19.87
N GLU A 81 -2.43 -0.24 18.78
CA GLU A 81 -1.84 0.35 17.57
C GLU A 81 -1.59 1.87 17.68
N ILE A 82 -2.45 2.60 18.40
CA ILE A 82 -2.35 4.07 18.50
C ILE A 82 -0.96 4.55 18.94
N PRO A 83 -0.28 3.98 19.95
CA PRO A 83 1.10 4.35 20.30
C PRO A 83 2.08 4.17 19.14
N TRP A 84 1.93 3.11 18.32
CA TRP A 84 2.78 2.90 17.15
C TRP A 84 2.55 3.96 16.08
N PHE A 85 1.29 4.35 15.87
CA PHE A 85 0.94 5.39 14.90
C PHE A 85 1.44 6.77 15.32
N ILE A 86 1.45 7.07 16.63
CA ILE A 86 2.09 8.28 17.18
C ILE A 86 3.60 8.28 16.88
N GLU A 87 4.26 7.13 17.07
CA GLU A 87 5.68 6.97 16.76
C GLU A 87 5.95 7.12 15.26
N PHE A 88 5.15 6.48 14.39
CA PHE A 88 5.29 6.59 12.95
C PHE A 88 5.09 8.02 12.44
N GLU A 89 4.09 8.74 12.94
CA GLU A 89 3.89 10.15 12.62
C GLU A 89 5.12 10.97 12.99
N ASN A 90 5.66 10.80 14.20
CA ASN A 90 6.88 11.50 14.63
C ASN A 90 8.08 11.19 13.74
N THR A 91 8.27 9.92 13.41
CA THR A 91 9.45 9.42 12.69
C THR A 91 9.42 9.79 11.21
N TYR A 92 8.24 9.69 10.57
CA TYR A 92 8.15 9.71 9.11
C TYR A 92 7.45 10.94 8.52
N LYS A 93 6.82 11.82 9.31
CA LYS A 93 6.11 13.02 8.80
C LYS A 93 6.96 13.89 7.88
N ASN A 94 8.23 14.07 8.18
CA ASN A 94 9.17 14.88 7.39
C ASN A 94 9.65 14.16 6.10
N ARG A 95 9.29 12.89 5.94
CA ARG A 95 9.58 12.09 4.73
C ARG A 95 8.37 12.00 3.78
N GLY A 96 7.31 12.75 4.05
CA GLY A 96 6.07 12.73 3.27
C GLY A 96 5.14 11.59 3.69
N PHE A 97 5.04 11.34 4.99
CA PHE A 97 4.09 10.43 5.61
C PHE A 97 3.04 11.20 6.43
N ALA A 98 1.88 10.62 6.63
CA ALA A 98 0.89 11.11 7.57
C ALA A 98 0.04 9.96 8.11
N VAL A 99 -0.35 10.06 9.38
CA VAL A 99 -1.43 9.26 9.95
C VAL A 99 -2.73 10.08 9.92
N LEU A 100 -3.84 9.44 9.57
CA LEU A 100 -5.18 10.00 9.63
C LEU A 100 -6.12 9.01 10.33
N GLY A 101 -6.58 9.38 11.51
CA GLY A 101 -7.55 8.60 12.27
C GLY A 101 -8.98 8.98 11.90
N VAL A 102 -9.81 7.99 11.59
CA VAL A 102 -11.26 8.11 11.41
C VAL A 102 -11.91 7.42 12.60
N SER A 103 -12.41 8.21 13.55
CA SER A 103 -13.03 7.65 14.75
C SER A 103 -14.49 7.28 14.47
N MET A 104 -14.83 6.03 14.70
CA MET A 104 -16.17 5.47 14.60
C MET A 104 -16.89 5.48 15.96
N GLU A 105 -16.68 6.54 16.73
CA GLU A 105 -17.17 6.69 18.09
C GLU A 105 -18.61 7.23 18.10
N ASP A 106 -19.54 6.50 18.72
CA ASP A 106 -20.96 6.90 18.81
C ASP A 106 -21.15 8.17 19.63
N ASP A 107 -20.37 8.34 20.70
CA ASP A 107 -20.36 9.53 21.56
C ASP A 107 -19.63 10.73 20.90
N GLY A 108 -19.08 10.53 19.73
CA GLY A 108 -18.43 11.56 18.94
C GLY A 108 -17.30 12.27 19.69
N TRP A 109 -17.17 13.58 19.51
CA TRP A 109 -16.12 14.39 20.12
C TRP A 109 -16.13 14.38 21.66
N ARG A 110 -17.25 14.04 22.27
CA ARG A 110 -17.36 13.95 23.75
C ARG A 110 -16.42 12.89 24.31
N ALA A 111 -16.33 11.73 23.66
CA ALA A 111 -15.41 10.65 24.02
C ALA A 111 -14.02 10.82 23.39
N VAL A 112 -13.96 11.24 22.12
CA VAL A 112 -12.70 11.29 21.36
C VAL A 112 -11.74 12.35 21.90
N LYS A 113 -12.20 13.60 22.14
CA LYS A 113 -11.28 14.68 22.55
C LYS A 113 -10.54 14.42 23.86
N PRO A 114 -11.18 13.90 24.95
CA PRO A 114 -10.43 13.52 26.15
C PRO A 114 -9.38 12.45 25.87
N TYR A 115 -9.71 11.42 25.08
CA TYR A 115 -8.82 10.34 24.72
C TYR A 115 -7.60 10.84 23.95
N LEU A 116 -7.80 11.71 22.94
CA LEU A 116 -6.69 12.28 22.17
C LEU A 116 -5.70 13.05 23.05
N ARG A 117 -6.21 13.80 24.05
CA ARG A 117 -5.35 14.51 25.01
C ARG A 117 -4.61 13.55 25.95
N GLU A 118 -5.32 12.57 26.51
CA GLU A 118 -4.74 11.57 27.41
C GLU A 118 -3.60 10.79 26.75
N LYS A 119 -3.81 10.37 25.51
CA LYS A 119 -2.82 9.56 24.75
C LYS A 119 -1.80 10.40 24.00
N ALA A 120 -1.88 11.73 24.10
CA ALA A 120 -1.01 12.67 23.36
C ALA A 120 -0.95 12.37 21.86
N VAL A 121 -2.12 12.07 21.24
CA VAL A 121 -2.23 11.80 19.82
C VAL A 121 -1.76 13.02 19.03
N ASN A 122 -0.79 12.83 18.16
CA ASN A 122 -0.07 13.88 17.44
C ASN A 122 -0.40 13.97 15.95
N TYR A 123 -1.40 13.23 15.49
CA TYR A 123 -1.87 13.21 14.10
C TYR A 123 -3.33 13.67 13.99
N ARG A 124 -3.79 13.90 12.76
CA ARG A 124 -5.14 14.39 12.51
C ARG A 124 -6.18 13.29 12.72
N VAL A 125 -7.25 13.65 13.40
CA VAL A 125 -8.39 12.77 13.65
C VAL A 125 -9.67 13.46 13.22
N VAL A 126 -10.57 12.70 12.58
CA VAL A 126 -11.92 13.11 12.19
C VAL A 126 -12.94 12.14 12.77
N LEU A 127 -14.20 12.58 12.90
CA LEU A 127 -15.31 11.66 13.17
C LEU A 127 -15.77 11.06 11.86
N GLY A 128 -15.76 9.72 11.82
CA GLY A 128 -16.34 8.94 10.75
C GLY A 128 -17.85 8.83 10.88
N ASP A 129 -18.47 8.38 9.82
CA ASP A 129 -19.90 8.08 9.73
C ASP A 129 -20.15 6.83 8.88
N GLY A 130 -21.39 6.35 8.87
CA GLY A 130 -21.78 5.19 8.06
C GLY A 130 -21.49 5.35 6.57
N PRO A 131 -21.73 6.51 5.93
CA PRO A 131 -21.33 6.78 4.57
C PRO A 131 -19.85 6.54 4.29
N VAL A 132 -18.94 7.10 5.11
CA VAL A 132 -17.48 6.92 4.93
C VAL A 132 -17.09 5.47 5.13
N ALA A 133 -17.62 4.79 6.17
CA ALA A 133 -17.35 3.37 6.38
C ALA A 133 -17.74 2.53 5.14
N ARG A 134 -18.91 2.80 4.53
CA ARG A 134 -19.34 2.09 3.32
C ARG A 134 -18.44 2.34 2.11
N MET A 135 -17.91 3.54 1.95
CA MET A 135 -16.96 3.85 0.86
C MET A 135 -15.69 3.00 0.95
N TYR A 136 -15.29 2.59 2.16
CA TYR A 136 -14.13 1.75 2.45
C TYR A 136 -14.49 0.27 2.64
N GLY A 137 -15.52 -0.21 1.93
CA GLY A 137 -15.90 -1.63 1.94
C GLY A 137 -16.85 -2.01 3.09
N GLY A 138 -17.41 -1.03 3.82
CA GLY A 138 -18.30 -1.29 4.96
C GLY A 138 -17.50 -1.69 6.19
N VAL A 139 -16.65 -0.83 6.72
CA VAL A 139 -15.82 -1.09 7.90
C VAL A 139 -16.67 -1.67 9.05
N GLU A 140 -16.73 -2.99 9.16
CA GLU A 140 -17.54 -3.74 10.12
C GLU A 140 -16.74 -4.12 11.37
N SER A 141 -15.41 -4.06 11.28
CA SER A 141 -14.50 -4.44 12.37
C SER A 141 -13.50 -3.33 12.65
N LEU A 142 -13.15 -3.14 13.92
CA LEU A 142 -12.13 -2.20 14.35
C LEU A 142 -10.97 -2.92 15.06
N PRO A 143 -9.74 -2.48 14.80
CA PRO A 143 -9.35 -1.47 13.83
C PRO A 143 -9.46 -1.99 12.38
N THR A 144 -9.66 -1.08 11.43
CA THR A 144 -9.38 -1.34 10.01
C THR A 144 -8.45 -0.23 9.52
N THR A 145 -7.34 -0.63 8.90
CA THR A 145 -6.27 0.29 8.51
C THR A 145 -5.93 0.12 7.03
N PHE A 146 -5.90 1.24 6.31
CA PHE A 146 -5.47 1.29 4.91
C PHE A 146 -4.14 2.03 4.82
N LEU A 147 -3.20 1.48 4.05
CA LEU A 147 -2.03 2.21 3.59
C LEU A 147 -2.31 2.73 2.18
N ILE A 148 -2.14 4.02 2.01
CA ILE A 148 -2.43 4.74 0.78
C ILE A 148 -1.13 5.33 0.24
N ASP A 149 -0.85 5.10 -1.03
CA ASP A 149 0.35 5.60 -1.69
C ASP A 149 0.26 7.12 -2.01
N ARG A 150 1.34 7.70 -2.52
CA ARG A 150 1.43 9.14 -2.82
C ARG A 150 0.46 9.58 -3.91
N GLU A 151 0.01 8.67 -4.74
CA GLU A 151 -0.97 8.90 -5.81
C GLU A 151 -2.41 8.79 -5.32
N GLY A 152 -2.59 8.45 -4.02
CA GLY A 152 -3.91 8.32 -3.39
C GLY A 152 -4.58 6.98 -3.68
N ARG A 153 -3.80 5.90 -3.90
CA ARG A 153 -4.32 4.55 -4.15
C ARG A 153 -4.06 3.65 -2.95
N ILE A 154 -4.99 2.74 -2.68
CA ILE A 154 -4.87 1.77 -1.60
C ILE A 154 -3.76 0.76 -1.94
N ALA A 155 -2.70 0.77 -1.15
CA ALA A 155 -1.56 -0.15 -1.28
C ALA A 155 -1.70 -1.39 -0.40
N ALA A 156 -2.35 -1.26 0.77
CA ALA A 156 -2.62 -2.38 1.67
C ALA A 156 -3.86 -2.08 2.52
N GLU A 157 -4.49 -3.15 3.00
CA GLU A 157 -5.61 -3.12 3.93
C GLU A 157 -5.35 -4.14 5.04
N HIS A 158 -5.61 -3.76 6.28
CA HIS A 158 -5.54 -4.62 7.46
C HIS A 158 -6.84 -4.53 8.24
N VAL A 159 -7.54 -5.64 8.40
CA VAL A 159 -8.73 -5.77 9.24
C VAL A 159 -8.32 -6.44 10.54
N GLY A 160 -8.57 -5.78 11.67
CA GLY A 160 -8.09 -6.19 12.98
C GLY A 160 -6.64 -5.77 13.25
N LEU A 161 -6.11 -6.19 14.40
CA LEU A 161 -4.76 -5.87 14.86
C LEU A 161 -3.71 -6.52 13.94
N ALA A 162 -2.85 -5.70 13.34
CA ALA A 162 -1.67 -6.15 12.63
C ALA A 162 -0.39 -5.91 13.45
N GLY A 163 0.74 -6.49 13.02
CA GLY A 163 2.02 -6.29 13.71
C GLY A 163 2.63 -4.92 13.43
N LYS A 164 3.29 -4.31 14.43
CA LYS A 164 4.00 -3.03 14.24
C LYS A 164 4.99 -3.07 13.09
N SER A 165 5.81 -4.14 13.01
CA SER A 165 6.79 -4.31 11.94
C SER A 165 6.15 -4.42 10.57
N THR A 166 4.97 -5.06 10.46
CA THR A 166 4.23 -5.16 9.20
C THR A 166 3.85 -3.79 8.65
N TYR A 167 3.33 -2.91 9.51
CA TYR A 167 3.04 -1.52 9.13
C TYR A 167 4.31 -0.78 8.73
N GLU A 168 5.36 -0.88 9.54
CA GLU A 168 6.61 -0.15 9.33
C GLU A 168 7.29 -0.52 8.01
N ASP A 169 7.39 -1.83 7.71
CA ASP A 169 7.96 -2.33 6.45
C ASP A 169 7.19 -1.81 5.23
N GLN A 170 5.86 -1.83 5.29
CA GLN A 170 5.01 -1.33 4.22
C GLN A 170 5.12 0.19 4.05
N ILE A 171 5.13 0.96 5.15
CA ILE A 171 5.35 2.41 5.14
C ILE A 171 6.70 2.72 4.48
N LEU A 172 7.77 2.05 4.91
CA LEU A 172 9.10 2.25 4.35
C LEU A 172 9.18 1.88 2.86
N GLY A 173 8.53 0.80 2.46
CA GLY A 173 8.39 0.41 1.07
C GLY A 173 7.75 1.50 0.21
N LEU A 174 6.63 2.06 0.66
CA LEU A 174 5.92 3.14 -0.03
C LEU A 174 6.70 4.47 -0.03
N LEU A 175 7.40 4.79 1.05
CA LEU A 175 8.23 5.99 1.14
C LEU A 175 9.44 5.96 0.21
N ASN A 176 9.98 4.76 -0.05
CA ASN A 176 11.17 4.57 -0.87
C ASN A 176 10.83 4.44 -2.37
N SER A 177 9.67 3.87 -2.73
CA SER A 177 9.24 3.73 -4.13
C SER A 177 9.09 5.07 -4.85
N GLY A 178 8.67 6.13 -4.15
CA GLY A 178 8.57 7.49 -4.71
C GLY A 178 9.90 8.17 -5.01
N LYS A 179 11.03 7.67 -4.49
CA LYS A 179 12.37 8.23 -4.76
C LYS A 179 12.99 7.73 -6.08
N GLN A 180 12.53 6.60 -6.59
CA GLN A 180 13.06 6.01 -7.82
C GLN A 180 12.45 6.63 -9.09
N ALA A 181 11.28 7.25 -8.99
CA ALA A 181 10.62 7.91 -10.12
C ALA A 181 11.15 9.32 -10.44
N GLY A 182 12.05 9.86 -9.63
CA GLY A 182 12.56 11.24 -9.73
C GLY A 182 14.07 11.38 -9.85
N ALA A 183 14.81 10.32 -10.22
CA ALA A 183 16.23 10.41 -10.54
C ALA A 183 16.41 10.71 -12.04
N PRO A 184 17.09 11.84 -12.40
CA PRO A 184 17.34 12.18 -13.80
C PRO A 184 18.34 11.24 -14.45
#